data_e926fc694306cc53ee959f1a0bfaaac1
#
_entry.id   e926fc694306cc53ee959f1a0bfaaac1
#
_cell.length_a   1.000
_cell.length_b   1.000
_cell.length_c   1.000
_cell.angle_alpha   90.00
_cell.angle_beta   90.00
_cell.angle_gamma   90.00
#
_symmetry.space_group_name_H-M   'P 1'
#
loop_
_entity.id
_entity.type
_entity.pdbx_description
1 polymer ?
#
loop_
_entity_poly.entity_id
_entity_poly.type
_entity_poly.pdbx_seq_one_letter_code
_entity_poly.pdbx_strand_id
1 'polypeptide(L)'
;DMSYTENTYDVVQTGRNFLREALFDKIHNIGGVDGFGNPCVRNQAVLLDGDPSNGEVVDWYGIYGYGAAYNQANCYDWDWYLSEQTVDEVEALRVDNVEPADAFSEFFVASITGDIMQLPYGPLAFAAVVEQQTKGYEVNLSQLNKDGLLWGIGGVDGGGERDRTAVGVELNIPATENLLLSVSTRWDEYDDAVVNVDRQTAGATLEWRPKDNVLVRASWSESFKAPDLPYSFVGERRFFTQQTDYWSCYVDGQFGENGINCGGGYGIINIDGITTGNLGLKEEEGDSYAVGVVWEPMDRMVVTVDAFHIQLGDIVATKSLSQMVLDEAVCRAREAGAVLDSFVDYPASYCTQVKNNIIRGGKDFSAPEGSITAIYETPVNIAGQEFLGIDTSVAYAWVTDKAGDFSVSLFSSHQIDLKLSLIHISEPTRHRG
;
A
#
# COMPACT_ATOMS: atom_id res chain seq x y z
N ASP A 1 21.54 3.74 -29.64
CA ASP A 1 20.74 2.50 -29.54
C ASP A 1 19.27 2.85 -29.45
N MET A 2 18.43 1.97 -29.95
CA MET A 2 16.97 2.08 -29.85
C MET A 2 16.39 0.72 -29.54
N SER A 3 15.39 0.67 -28.66
CA SER A 3 14.64 -0.56 -28.41
C SER A 3 13.15 -0.25 -28.18
N TYR A 4 12.31 -1.21 -28.53
CA TYR A 4 10.88 -1.21 -28.23
C TYR A 4 10.53 -2.53 -27.56
N THR A 5 9.71 -2.46 -26.55
CA THR A 5 9.23 -3.62 -25.81
C THR A 5 7.74 -3.49 -25.55
N GLU A 6 7.00 -4.54 -25.83
CA GLU A 6 5.57 -4.65 -25.54
C GLU A 6 5.34 -5.89 -24.67
N ASN A 7 4.58 -5.73 -23.60
CA ASN A 7 4.16 -6.82 -22.73
C ASN A 7 2.66 -6.70 -22.51
N THR A 8 1.94 -7.80 -22.69
CA THR A 8 0.52 -7.92 -22.44
C THR A 8 0.28 -9.13 -21.56
N TYR A 9 -0.56 -8.97 -20.54
CA TYR A 9 -0.94 -10.02 -19.60
C TYR A 9 -2.46 -10.07 -19.53
N ASP A 10 -3.02 -11.20 -19.97
CA ASP A 10 -4.45 -11.48 -19.87
C ASP A 10 -4.64 -12.57 -18.81
N VAL A 11 -5.40 -12.28 -17.79
CA VAL A 11 -5.72 -13.22 -16.72
C VAL A 11 -7.23 -13.36 -16.64
N VAL A 12 -7.71 -14.58 -16.69
CA VAL A 12 -9.14 -14.87 -16.49
C VAL A 12 -9.26 -15.73 -15.26
N GLN A 13 -9.78 -15.15 -14.20
CA GLN A 13 -10.14 -15.90 -13.02
C GLN A 13 -11.50 -16.55 -13.22
N THR A 14 -11.54 -17.87 -13.16
CA THR A 14 -12.77 -18.63 -13.25
C THR A 14 -12.97 -19.42 -11.96
N GLY A 15 -14.20 -19.48 -11.51
CA GLY A 15 -14.56 -20.22 -10.32
C GLY A 15 -16.03 -20.61 -10.31
N ARG A 16 -16.38 -21.63 -9.53
CA ARG A 16 -17.75 -21.97 -9.21
C ARG A 16 -18.03 -21.56 -7.77
N ASN A 17 -18.84 -20.55 -7.61
CA ASN A 17 -19.11 -19.93 -6.32
C ASN A 17 -20.55 -20.17 -5.91
N PHE A 18 -20.82 -20.22 -4.62
CA PHE A 18 -22.17 -20.34 -4.12
C PHE A 18 -22.97 -19.07 -4.42
N LEU A 19 -24.14 -19.21 -5.01
CA LEU A 19 -25.13 -18.14 -5.01
C LEU A 19 -25.63 -17.94 -3.58
N ARG A 20 -25.47 -16.75 -3.06
CA ARG A 20 -25.82 -16.39 -1.70
C ARG A 20 -27.27 -16.71 -1.40
N GLU A 21 -28.17 -16.27 -2.26
CA GLU A 21 -29.59 -16.50 -2.16
C GLU A 21 -29.95 -18.00 -2.11
N ALA A 22 -29.44 -18.79 -3.07
CA ALA A 22 -29.70 -20.22 -3.13
C ALA A 22 -29.19 -20.96 -1.89
N LEU A 23 -28.00 -20.58 -1.39
CA LEU A 23 -27.44 -21.17 -0.19
C LEU A 23 -28.26 -20.85 1.06
N PHE A 24 -28.70 -19.58 1.23
CA PHE A 24 -29.52 -19.18 2.37
C PHE A 24 -30.91 -19.78 2.32
N ASP A 25 -31.54 -19.87 1.14
CA ASP A 25 -32.82 -20.56 0.98
C ASP A 25 -32.74 -22.00 1.45
N LYS A 26 -31.66 -22.68 1.07
CA LYS A 26 -31.46 -24.08 1.46
C LYS A 26 -31.24 -24.21 2.97
N ILE A 27 -30.39 -23.38 3.57
CA ILE A 27 -30.12 -23.39 5.02
C ILE A 27 -31.40 -23.11 5.83
N HIS A 28 -32.26 -22.21 5.35
CA HIS A 28 -33.49 -21.81 6.05
C HIS A 28 -34.73 -22.54 5.59
N ASN A 29 -34.59 -23.66 4.86
CA ASN A 29 -35.68 -24.51 4.39
C ASN A 29 -36.81 -23.73 3.68
N ILE A 30 -36.44 -22.71 2.89
CA ILE A 30 -37.44 -21.89 2.18
C ILE A 30 -38.25 -22.75 1.20
N GLY A 31 -39.57 -22.65 1.29
CA GLY A 31 -40.50 -23.50 0.59
C GLY A 31 -40.92 -24.78 1.36
N GLY A 32 -40.28 -25.05 2.51
CA GLY A 32 -40.71 -26.08 3.44
C GLY A 32 -41.57 -25.54 4.58
N VAL A 33 -41.63 -26.28 5.67
CA VAL A 33 -42.34 -25.88 6.90
C VAL A 33 -41.43 -25.96 8.09
N ASP A 34 -41.67 -25.14 9.12
CA ASP A 34 -40.98 -25.20 10.42
C ASP A 34 -41.44 -26.39 11.24
N GLY A 35 -40.82 -26.61 12.41
CA GLY A 35 -41.14 -27.68 13.35
C GLY A 35 -42.60 -27.59 13.93
N PHE A 36 -43.33 -26.53 13.64
CA PHE A 36 -44.73 -26.33 14.06
C PHE A 36 -45.70 -26.40 12.89
N GLY A 37 -45.21 -26.62 11.67
CA GLY A 37 -46.05 -26.71 10.44
C GLY A 37 -46.32 -25.38 9.75
N ASN A 38 -45.63 -24.27 10.15
CA ASN A 38 -45.78 -23.01 9.45
C ASN A 38 -44.86 -22.95 8.22
N PRO A 39 -45.29 -22.32 7.13
CA PRO A 39 -44.48 -22.23 5.91
C PRO A 39 -43.23 -21.37 6.16
N CYS A 40 -42.07 -21.85 5.73
CA CYS A 40 -40.82 -21.14 5.71
C CYS A 40 -40.72 -20.30 4.42
N VAL A 41 -40.84 -18.99 4.53
CA VAL A 41 -40.88 -18.07 3.38
C VAL A 41 -39.87 -16.96 3.54
N ARG A 42 -39.32 -16.45 2.43
CA ARG A 42 -38.54 -15.23 2.45
C ARG A 42 -39.42 -14.03 2.78
N ASN A 43 -38.89 -13.14 3.61
CA ASN A 43 -39.48 -11.82 3.79
C ASN A 43 -39.00 -10.89 2.67
N GLN A 44 -39.75 -10.80 1.60
CA GLN A 44 -39.38 -10.01 0.41
C GLN A 44 -39.27 -8.51 0.65
N ALA A 45 -39.91 -7.99 1.69
CA ALA A 45 -39.86 -6.55 2.00
C ALA A 45 -38.48 -6.11 2.49
N VAL A 46 -37.71 -7.05 3.04
CA VAL A 46 -36.36 -6.79 3.57
C VAL A 46 -35.27 -6.88 2.48
N LEU A 47 -35.56 -7.54 1.36
CA LEU A 47 -34.62 -7.76 0.26
C LEU A 47 -34.51 -6.57 -0.71
N LEU A 48 -35.38 -5.57 -0.63
CA LEU A 48 -35.58 -4.66 -1.75
C LEU A 48 -34.92 -3.30 -1.64
N ASP A 49 -34.52 -2.82 -0.47
CA ASP A 49 -33.92 -1.49 -0.40
C ASP A 49 -32.69 -1.32 0.53
N GLY A 50 -32.44 -2.25 1.43
CA GLY A 50 -31.24 -2.19 2.31
C GLY A 50 -31.16 -0.92 3.17
N ASP A 51 -32.27 -0.17 3.33
CA ASP A 51 -32.31 1.09 4.05
C ASP A 51 -32.69 0.84 5.52
N PRO A 52 -31.74 0.97 6.48
CA PRO A 52 -32.02 0.79 7.90
C PRO A 52 -32.92 1.90 8.48
N SER A 53 -33.18 2.99 7.76
CA SER A 53 -33.96 4.13 8.25
C SER A 53 -35.45 3.87 8.31
N ASN A 54 -35.96 2.85 7.63
CA ASN A 54 -37.36 2.48 7.58
C ASN A 54 -37.80 1.50 8.69
N GLY A 55 -36.92 1.18 9.65
CA GLY A 55 -37.18 0.29 10.78
C GLY A 55 -36.88 -1.18 10.51
N GLU A 56 -36.22 -1.49 9.42
CA GLU A 56 -35.70 -2.83 9.15
C GLU A 56 -34.66 -3.21 10.21
N VAL A 57 -34.80 -4.40 10.74
CA VAL A 57 -33.80 -4.95 11.66
C VAL A 57 -32.61 -5.36 10.82
N VAL A 58 -31.55 -4.53 10.86
CA VAL A 58 -30.25 -4.91 10.31
C VAL A 58 -29.77 -6.12 11.13
N ASP A 59 -29.76 -7.27 10.51
CA ASP A 59 -29.30 -8.51 11.09
C ASP A 59 -27.78 -8.46 11.36
N TRP A 60 -27.31 -9.36 12.19
CA TRP A 60 -25.93 -9.56 12.60
C TRP A 60 -24.91 -9.74 11.44
N TYR A 61 -25.41 -10.07 10.25
CA TYR A 61 -24.64 -10.12 8.99
C TYR A 61 -24.88 -8.89 8.09
N GLY A 62 -25.50 -7.89 8.59
CA GLY A 62 -25.71 -6.47 8.32
C GLY A 62 -25.52 -5.86 6.95
N ILE A 63 -25.04 -6.56 5.96
CA ILE A 63 -24.50 -5.92 4.76
C ILE A 63 -25.46 -5.89 3.58
N TYR A 64 -26.46 -6.78 3.57
CA TYR A 64 -27.36 -6.89 2.43
C TYR A 64 -28.82 -7.26 2.78
N GLY A 65 -29.25 -7.06 4.02
CA GLY A 65 -30.63 -7.34 4.42
C GLY A 65 -31.07 -8.82 4.39
N TYR A 66 -30.16 -9.73 4.05
CA TYR A 66 -30.49 -11.15 3.91
C TYR A 66 -30.87 -11.81 5.23
N GLY A 67 -30.27 -11.41 6.35
CA GLY A 67 -30.51 -12.06 7.62
C GLY A 67 -31.91 -11.81 8.16
N ALA A 68 -32.44 -10.60 8.04
CA ALA A 68 -33.81 -10.31 8.46
C ALA A 68 -34.84 -11.03 7.56
N ALA A 69 -34.49 -11.27 6.28
CA ALA A 69 -35.31 -12.06 5.38
C ALA A 69 -35.43 -13.53 5.82
N TYR A 70 -34.43 -14.04 6.55
CA TYR A 70 -34.33 -15.42 6.98
C TYR A 70 -34.47 -15.60 8.50
N ASN A 71 -34.86 -14.58 9.24
CA ASN A 71 -34.98 -14.63 10.70
C ASN A 71 -36.24 -15.39 11.17
N GLN A 72 -36.39 -16.62 10.71
CA GLN A 72 -37.36 -17.56 11.21
C GLN A 72 -36.62 -18.66 11.96
N ALA A 73 -36.37 -18.47 13.25
CA ALA A 73 -35.52 -19.34 14.08
C ALA A 73 -35.86 -20.84 14.02
N ASN A 74 -37.07 -21.21 13.59
CA ASN A 74 -37.53 -22.59 13.51
C ASN A 74 -37.43 -23.17 12.09
N CYS A 75 -36.97 -22.39 11.11
CA CYS A 75 -36.89 -22.79 9.70
C CYS A 75 -35.49 -23.24 9.27
N TYR A 76 -34.54 -23.34 10.18
CA TYR A 76 -33.22 -23.88 9.86
C TYR A 76 -33.28 -25.36 9.50
N ASP A 77 -32.75 -25.72 8.35
CA ASP A 77 -32.55 -27.11 7.95
C ASP A 77 -31.23 -27.66 8.55
N TRP A 78 -31.27 -27.94 9.87
CA TRP A 78 -30.13 -28.47 10.59
C TRP A 78 -29.72 -29.85 10.10
N ASP A 79 -30.69 -30.66 9.63
CA ASP A 79 -30.41 -31.98 9.10
C ASP A 79 -29.60 -31.89 7.81
N TRP A 80 -29.94 -30.95 6.93
CA TRP A 80 -29.13 -30.69 5.75
C TRP A 80 -27.77 -30.10 6.09
N TYR A 81 -27.70 -29.12 6.99
CA TYR A 81 -26.45 -28.44 7.35
C TYR A 81 -25.44 -29.38 8.03
N LEU A 82 -25.89 -30.32 8.84
CA LEU A 82 -25.06 -31.27 9.59
C LEU A 82 -24.89 -32.60 8.91
N SER A 83 -25.58 -32.89 7.81
CA SER A 83 -25.47 -34.17 7.07
C SER A 83 -24.38 -34.09 5.99
N GLU A 84 -23.97 -35.25 5.51
CA GLU A 84 -23.07 -35.37 4.36
C GLU A 84 -23.85 -35.01 3.08
N GLN A 85 -23.38 -34.00 2.37
CA GLN A 85 -24.02 -33.48 1.14
C GLN A 85 -23.52 -34.24 -0.08
N THR A 86 -24.41 -34.53 -1.03
CA THR A 86 -23.99 -35.05 -2.34
C THR A 86 -23.39 -33.96 -3.20
N VAL A 87 -22.54 -34.37 -4.16
CA VAL A 87 -21.93 -33.43 -5.12
C VAL A 87 -23.00 -32.66 -5.89
N ASP A 88 -24.08 -33.36 -6.33
CA ASP A 88 -25.15 -32.74 -7.10
C ASP A 88 -25.92 -31.67 -6.29
N GLU A 89 -26.15 -31.90 -5.00
CA GLU A 89 -26.79 -30.92 -4.10
C GLU A 89 -25.93 -29.66 -3.93
N VAL A 90 -24.64 -29.84 -3.76
CA VAL A 90 -23.69 -28.72 -3.63
C VAL A 90 -23.56 -27.96 -4.94
N GLU A 91 -23.45 -28.68 -6.06
CA GLU A 91 -23.35 -28.06 -7.41
C GLU A 91 -24.60 -27.29 -7.82
N ALA A 92 -25.79 -27.72 -7.38
CA ALA A 92 -27.04 -27.00 -7.65
C ALA A 92 -27.09 -25.61 -6.96
N LEU A 93 -26.27 -25.37 -5.94
CA LEU A 93 -26.19 -24.07 -5.25
C LEU A 93 -25.10 -23.17 -5.82
N ARG A 94 -24.35 -23.63 -6.80
CA ARG A 94 -23.22 -22.91 -7.40
C ARG A 94 -23.53 -22.33 -8.76
N VAL A 95 -22.81 -21.27 -9.08
CA VAL A 95 -22.82 -20.60 -10.39
C VAL A 95 -21.40 -20.38 -10.87
N ASP A 96 -21.20 -20.41 -12.17
CA ASP A 96 -19.93 -20.06 -12.78
C ASP A 96 -19.71 -18.55 -12.66
N ASN A 97 -18.54 -18.18 -12.21
CA ASN A 97 -18.10 -16.80 -12.10
C ASN A 97 -16.84 -16.61 -12.95
N VAL A 98 -16.82 -15.57 -13.77
CA VAL A 98 -15.70 -15.25 -14.65
C VAL A 98 -15.32 -13.78 -14.46
N GLU A 99 -14.09 -13.54 -14.11
CA GLU A 99 -13.54 -12.19 -13.82
C GLU A 99 -12.28 -12.00 -14.66
N PRO A 100 -12.36 -11.30 -15.81
CA PRO A 100 -11.19 -10.98 -16.61
C PRO A 100 -10.39 -9.83 -15.98
N ALA A 101 -9.09 -9.93 -16.09
CA ALA A 101 -8.15 -8.87 -15.73
C ALA A 101 -7.05 -8.78 -16.80
N ASP A 102 -6.83 -7.60 -17.30
CA ASP A 102 -5.88 -7.32 -18.35
C ASP A 102 -4.85 -6.31 -17.84
N ALA A 103 -3.61 -6.43 -18.26
CA ALA A 103 -2.57 -5.44 -18.02
C ALA A 103 -1.63 -5.38 -19.22
N PHE A 104 -1.18 -4.19 -19.56
CA PHE A 104 -0.26 -3.99 -20.66
C PHE A 104 0.81 -2.95 -20.31
N SER A 105 1.94 -3.03 -21.00
CA SER A 105 3.01 -2.04 -20.96
C SER A 105 3.74 -2.01 -22.28
N GLU A 106 3.79 -0.85 -22.90
CA GLU A 106 4.58 -0.54 -24.09
C GLU A 106 5.70 0.39 -23.68
N PHE A 107 6.91 0.13 -24.12
CA PHE A 107 8.08 0.92 -23.77
C PHE A 107 8.99 1.13 -24.97
N PHE A 108 9.29 2.38 -25.27
CA PHE A 108 10.26 2.80 -26.26
C PHE A 108 11.40 3.56 -25.58
N VAL A 109 12.64 3.26 -25.93
CA VAL A 109 13.80 3.99 -25.50
C VAL A 109 14.77 4.20 -26.67
N ALA A 110 15.31 5.42 -26.73
CA ALA A 110 16.40 5.76 -27.62
C ALA A 110 17.51 6.47 -26.83
N SER A 111 18.75 6.08 -27.05
CA SER A 111 19.90 6.70 -26.39
C SER A 111 21.02 7.01 -27.36
N ILE A 112 21.76 8.05 -27.05
CA ILE A 112 22.96 8.47 -27.76
C ILE A 112 24.05 8.82 -26.75
N THR A 113 25.28 8.39 -27.04
CA THR A 113 26.46 8.72 -26.24
C THR A 113 27.58 9.19 -27.17
N GLY A 114 28.48 10.03 -26.66
CA GLY A 114 29.62 10.48 -27.44
C GLY A 114 30.47 11.52 -26.71
N ASP A 115 31.48 11.99 -27.38
CA ASP A 115 32.37 13.04 -26.88
C ASP A 115 32.00 14.38 -27.53
N ILE A 116 31.85 15.42 -26.73
CA ILE A 116 31.50 16.78 -27.19
C ILE A 116 32.78 17.50 -27.64
N MET A 117 33.83 17.43 -26.81
CA MET A 117 35.09 18.10 -27.05
C MET A 117 36.21 17.50 -26.22
N GLN A 118 37.46 17.70 -26.63
CA GLN A 118 38.62 17.32 -25.88
C GLN A 118 38.96 18.39 -24.83
N LEU A 119 38.94 18.02 -23.54
CA LEU A 119 39.45 18.84 -22.45
C LEU A 119 40.93 18.49 -22.16
N PRO A 120 41.65 19.30 -21.37
CA PRO A 120 43.05 19.03 -21.05
C PRO A 120 43.31 17.65 -20.43
N TYR A 121 42.37 17.08 -19.73
CA TYR A 121 42.51 15.83 -18.96
C TYR A 121 41.64 14.67 -19.51
N GLY A 122 41.03 14.82 -20.67
CA GLY A 122 40.25 13.80 -21.32
C GLY A 122 39.04 14.37 -22.09
N PRO A 123 38.25 13.54 -22.74
CA PRO A 123 37.08 14.00 -23.45
C PRO A 123 35.98 14.42 -22.48
N LEU A 124 35.26 15.52 -22.80
CA LEU A 124 33.95 15.81 -22.21
C LEU A 124 32.96 14.90 -22.89
N ALA A 125 32.55 13.84 -22.19
CA ALA A 125 31.61 12.87 -22.72
C ALA A 125 30.16 13.21 -22.27
N PHE A 126 29.19 12.79 -23.09
CA PHE A 126 27.79 12.95 -22.79
C PHE A 126 27.02 11.64 -23.06
N ALA A 127 25.91 11.49 -22.35
CA ALA A 127 24.86 10.54 -22.66
C ALA A 127 23.52 11.29 -22.68
N ALA A 128 22.63 10.93 -23.61
CA ALA A 128 21.26 11.41 -23.63
C ALA A 128 20.30 10.25 -23.91
N VAL A 129 19.15 10.28 -23.27
CA VAL A 129 18.12 9.25 -23.39
C VAL A 129 16.76 9.91 -23.54
N VAL A 130 15.92 9.31 -24.40
CA VAL A 130 14.50 9.62 -24.52
C VAL A 130 13.73 8.33 -24.31
N GLU A 131 12.72 8.39 -23.46
CA GLU A 131 11.86 7.26 -23.13
C GLU A 131 10.39 7.65 -23.34
N GLN A 132 9.61 6.71 -23.81
CA GLN A 132 8.16 6.79 -23.83
C GLN A 132 7.59 5.47 -23.36
N GLN A 133 6.64 5.53 -22.45
CA GLN A 133 5.96 4.39 -21.89
C GLN A 133 4.46 4.64 -21.82
N THR A 134 3.68 3.66 -22.27
CA THR A 134 2.24 3.56 -22.00
C THR A 134 2.01 2.29 -21.20
N LYS A 135 1.31 2.38 -20.08
CA LYS A 135 0.95 1.22 -19.27
C LYS A 135 -0.46 1.35 -18.72
N GLY A 136 -1.14 0.23 -18.62
CA GLY A 136 -2.49 0.19 -18.07
C GLY A 136 -2.84 -1.15 -17.48
N TYR A 137 -3.94 -1.15 -16.74
CA TYR A 137 -4.58 -2.36 -16.25
C TYR A 137 -6.09 -2.15 -16.18
N GLU A 138 -6.82 -3.24 -16.28
CA GLU A 138 -8.26 -3.28 -16.07
C GLU A 138 -8.62 -4.58 -15.36
N VAL A 139 -9.43 -4.50 -14.32
CA VAL A 139 -10.00 -5.65 -13.60
C VAL A 139 -11.52 -5.50 -13.63
N ASN A 140 -12.19 -6.47 -14.22
CA ASN A 140 -13.63 -6.46 -14.39
C ASN A 140 -14.27 -7.53 -13.51
N LEU A 141 -14.99 -7.09 -12.48
CA LEU A 141 -15.79 -8.00 -11.67
C LEU A 141 -17.05 -8.43 -12.44
N SER A 142 -17.44 -9.68 -12.22
CA SER A 142 -18.73 -10.16 -12.70
C SER A 142 -19.88 -9.37 -12.08
N GLN A 143 -21.00 -9.27 -12.78
CA GLN A 143 -22.19 -8.59 -12.24
C GLN A 143 -22.70 -9.29 -10.96
N LEU A 144 -22.60 -10.61 -10.87
CA LEU A 144 -22.94 -11.35 -9.66
C LEU A 144 -22.13 -10.94 -8.44
N ASN A 145 -20.83 -10.63 -8.65
CA ASN A 145 -19.94 -10.16 -7.59
C ASN A 145 -20.30 -8.71 -7.20
N LYS A 146 -20.46 -7.83 -8.19
CA LYS A 146 -20.86 -6.41 -7.98
C LYS A 146 -22.18 -6.29 -7.21
N ASP A 147 -23.13 -7.14 -7.49
CA ASP A 147 -24.45 -7.17 -6.84
C ASP A 147 -24.41 -7.90 -5.48
N GLY A 148 -23.25 -8.42 -5.06
CA GLY A 148 -23.10 -9.13 -3.78
C GLY A 148 -23.85 -10.47 -3.73
N LEU A 149 -24.15 -11.05 -4.87
CA LEU A 149 -24.92 -12.30 -4.97
C LEU A 149 -24.07 -13.57 -4.75
N LEU A 150 -22.75 -13.45 -4.68
CA LEU A 150 -21.82 -14.54 -4.40
C LEU A 150 -21.54 -14.64 -2.91
N TRP A 151 -21.57 -15.86 -2.36
CA TRP A 151 -21.29 -16.09 -0.95
C TRP A 151 -19.80 -16.06 -0.65
N GLY A 152 -19.42 -15.23 0.33
CA GLY A 152 -18.04 -15.20 0.86
C GLY A 152 -16.98 -14.65 -0.10
N ILE A 153 -17.42 -14.04 -1.22
CA ILE A 153 -16.53 -13.46 -2.21
C ILE A 153 -16.78 -11.97 -2.30
N GLY A 154 -15.72 -11.21 -2.10
CA GLY A 154 -15.63 -9.80 -2.47
C GLY A 154 -14.51 -9.66 -3.49
N GLY A 155 -14.76 -8.90 -4.52
CA GLY A 155 -13.74 -8.57 -5.52
C GLY A 155 -13.39 -7.09 -5.49
N VAL A 156 -12.44 -6.72 -6.31
CA VAL A 156 -12.07 -5.33 -6.58
C VAL A 156 -12.12 -5.16 -8.08
N ASP A 157 -12.91 -4.20 -8.56
CA ASP A 157 -12.80 -3.73 -9.93
C ASP A 157 -11.97 -2.45 -10.00
N GLY A 158 -11.65 -2.05 -11.20
CA GLY A 158 -10.92 -0.81 -11.43
C GLY A 158 -9.97 -0.93 -12.60
N GLY A 159 -9.52 0.18 -13.08
CA GLY A 159 -8.59 0.23 -14.19
C GLY A 159 -8.12 1.65 -14.44
N GLY A 160 -6.94 1.75 -15.00
CA GLY A 160 -6.34 3.02 -15.37
C GLY A 160 -5.19 2.82 -16.33
N GLU A 161 -4.93 3.87 -17.08
CA GLU A 161 -3.85 3.96 -18.05
C GLU A 161 -3.01 5.19 -17.76
N ARG A 162 -1.72 5.12 -18.02
CA ARG A 162 -0.78 6.22 -17.84
C ARG A 162 0.24 6.24 -18.95
N ASP A 163 0.40 7.40 -19.55
CA ASP A 163 1.50 7.74 -20.42
C ASP A 163 2.63 8.38 -19.63
N ARG A 164 3.86 8.09 -20.03
CA ARG A 164 5.07 8.71 -19.52
C ARG A 164 6.01 9.03 -20.65
N THR A 165 6.46 10.28 -20.68
CA THR A 165 7.56 10.73 -21.54
C THR A 165 8.71 11.20 -20.66
N ALA A 166 9.94 10.79 -20.98
CA ALA A 166 11.10 11.23 -20.22
C ALA A 166 12.28 11.55 -21.11
N VAL A 167 13.06 12.53 -20.67
CA VAL A 167 14.32 12.95 -21.31
C VAL A 167 15.39 13.10 -20.24
N GLY A 168 16.50 12.38 -20.40
CA GLY A 168 17.64 12.44 -19.50
C GLY A 168 18.92 12.85 -20.23
N VAL A 169 19.78 13.62 -19.56
CA VAL A 169 21.12 14.01 -20.04
C VAL A 169 22.12 13.86 -18.91
N GLU A 170 23.29 13.33 -19.25
CA GLU A 170 24.45 13.21 -18.35
C GLU A 170 25.70 13.74 -19.03
N LEU A 171 26.55 14.42 -18.27
CA LEU A 171 27.86 14.89 -18.69
C LEU A 171 28.93 14.34 -17.78
N ASN A 172 30.00 13.79 -18.37
CA ASN A 172 31.20 13.31 -17.68
C ASN A 172 32.36 14.25 -17.98
N ILE A 173 32.88 14.91 -16.94
CA ILE A 173 33.81 16.01 -16.99
C ILE A 173 35.12 15.61 -16.30
N PRO A 174 36.19 15.25 -17.02
CA PRO A 174 37.51 15.04 -16.44
C PRO A 174 38.13 16.41 -16.06
N ALA A 175 37.90 16.81 -14.78
CA ALA A 175 38.31 18.13 -14.29
C ALA A 175 39.81 18.24 -14.05
N THR A 176 40.47 17.15 -13.64
CA THR A 176 41.92 16.98 -13.54
C THR A 176 42.30 15.54 -13.93
N GLU A 177 43.61 15.23 -13.93
CA GLU A 177 44.10 13.86 -14.24
C GLU A 177 43.53 12.80 -13.29
N ASN A 178 43.13 13.19 -12.08
CA ASN A 178 42.67 12.29 -11.03
C ASN A 178 41.31 12.68 -10.45
N LEU A 179 40.57 13.59 -11.10
CA LEU A 179 39.24 14.03 -10.68
C LEU A 179 38.28 13.98 -11.84
N LEU A 180 37.26 13.14 -11.72
CA LEU A 180 36.12 13.03 -12.62
C LEU A 180 34.86 13.54 -11.89
N LEU A 181 34.11 14.40 -12.58
CA LEU A 181 32.79 14.87 -12.16
C LEU A 181 31.74 14.37 -13.17
N SER A 182 30.65 13.86 -12.68
CA SER A 182 29.49 13.57 -13.52
C SER A 182 28.29 14.36 -12.99
N VAL A 183 27.54 14.96 -13.91
CA VAL A 183 26.30 15.68 -13.59
C VAL A 183 25.20 15.19 -14.51
N SER A 184 24.03 14.96 -13.97
CA SER A 184 22.89 14.48 -14.71
C SER A 184 21.62 15.26 -14.36
N THR A 185 20.73 15.34 -15.31
CA THR A 185 19.37 15.82 -15.08
C THR A 185 18.40 15.02 -15.95
N ARG A 186 17.21 14.84 -15.42
CA ARG A 186 16.13 14.12 -16.08
C ARG A 186 14.84 14.86 -15.86
N TRP A 187 14.06 14.96 -16.93
CA TRP A 187 12.70 15.45 -16.92
C TRP A 187 11.76 14.32 -17.29
N ASP A 188 10.70 14.14 -16.50
CA ASP A 188 9.65 13.16 -16.71
C ASP A 188 8.31 13.85 -16.69
N GLU A 189 7.45 13.52 -17.64
CA GLU A 189 6.05 13.93 -17.70
C GLU A 189 5.17 12.68 -17.60
N TYR A 190 4.20 12.72 -16.70
CA TYR A 190 3.19 11.69 -16.52
C TYR A 190 1.82 12.26 -16.86
N ASP A 191 1.09 11.57 -17.71
CA ASP A 191 -0.28 11.89 -18.08
C ASP A 191 -1.18 10.67 -17.84
N ASP A 192 -2.17 10.86 -16.98
CA ASP A 192 -3.25 9.89 -16.77
C ASP A 192 -4.58 10.65 -16.59
N ALA A 193 -5.67 9.93 -16.41
CA ALA A 193 -7.01 10.52 -16.32
C ALA A 193 -7.19 11.57 -15.20
N VAL A 194 -6.21 11.69 -14.29
CA VAL A 194 -6.31 12.51 -13.07
C VAL A 194 -5.10 13.40 -12.87
N VAL A 195 -3.92 12.92 -13.24
CA VAL A 195 -2.63 13.55 -12.93
C VAL A 195 -1.93 13.89 -14.23
N ASN A 196 -1.70 15.18 -14.45
CA ASN A 196 -0.71 15.66 -15.41
C ASN A 196 0.38 16.33 -14.59
N VAL A 197 1.49 15.62 -14.36
CA VAL A 197 2.61 16.05 -13.52
C VAL A 197 3.89 15.93 -14.31
N ASP A 198 4.65 17.01 -14.30
CA ASP A 198 6.03 17.03 -14.76
C ASP A 198 7.00 17.19 -13.58
N ARG A 199 8.09 16.45 -13.62
CA ARG A 199 9.15 16.49 -12.62
C ARG A 199 10.51 16.52 -13.25
N GLN A 200 11.37 17.34 -12.68
CA GLN A 200 12.79 17.36 -13.00
C GLN A 200 13.58 16.86 -11.79
N THR A 201 14.50 15.94 -12.03
CA THR A 201 15.46 15.46 -11.04
C THR A 201 16.87 15.72 -11.51
N ALA A 202 17.79 15.83 -10.55
CA ALA A 202 19.19 16.08 -10.81
C ALA A 202 20.06 15.09 -10.01
N GLY A 203 21.29 14.90 -10.47
CA GLY A 203 22.30 14.11 -9.79
C GLY A 203 23.71 14.61 -10.08
N ALA A 204 24.59 14.38 -9.14
CA ALA A 204 26.01 14.68 -9.29
C ALA A 204 26.86 13.60 -8.62
N THR A 205 27.94 13.21 -9.27
CA THR A 205 28.93 12.29 -8.71
C THR A 205 30.33 12.87 -8.83
N LEU A 206 31.17 12.53 -7.89
CA LEU A 206 32.59 12.90 -7.85
C LEU A 206 33.41 11.65 -7.62
N GLU A 207 34.43 11.43 -8.45
CA GLU A 207 35.46 10.43 -8.26
C GLU A 207 36.84 11.12 -8.20
N TRP A 208 37.55 10.95 -7.10
CA TRP A 208 38.87 11.52 -6.89
C TRP A 208 39.88 10.44 -6.52
N ARG A 209 40.96 10.35 -7.29
CA ARG A 209 42.06 9.41 -7.09
C ARG A 209 43.33 10.18 -6.60
N PRO A 210 43.40 10.51 -5.29
CA PRO A 210 44.56 11.24 -4.76
C PRO A 210 45.87 10.42 -4.86
N LYS A 211 45.76 9.10 -4.98
CA LYS A 211 46.81 8.14 -5.24
C LYS A 211 46.29 7.01 -6.08
N ASP A 212 47.16 6.27 -6.76
CA ASP A 212 46.77 5.17 -7.63
C ASP A 212 45.97 4.07 -6.92
N ASN A 213 46.23 3.90 -5.62
CA ASN A 213 45.57 2.86 -4.79
C ASN A 213 44.46 3.41 -3.87
N VAL A 214 44.01 4.64 -4.06
CA VAL A 214 42.91 5.24 -3.28
C VAL A 214 41.93 5.95 -4.20
N LEU A 215 40.66 5.57 -4.13
CA LEU A 215 39.56 6.28 -4.73
C LEU A 215 38.65 6.82 -3.63
N VAL A 216 38.38 8.12 -3.67
CA VAL A 216 37.32 8.77 -2.89
C VAL A 216 36.19 9.05 -3.84
N ARG A 217 34.98 8.69 -3.46
CA ARG A 217 33.76 8.92 -4.25
C ARG A 217 32.70 9.62 -3.42
N ALA A 218 31.94 10.47 -4.06
CA ALA A 218 30.75 11.09 -3.46
C ALA A 218 29.64 11.16 -4.50
N SER A 219 28.41 11.04 -4.07
CA SER A 219 27.24 11.17 -4.92
C SER A 219 26.08 11.86 -4.20
N TRP A 220 25.31 12.57 -4.97
CA TRP A 220 24.00 13.10 -4.61
C TRP A 220 23.05 12.88 -5.76
N SER A 221 21.82 12.47 -5.46
CA SER A 221 20.76 12.33 -6.45
C SER A 221 19.39 12.59 -5.85
N GLU A 222 18.55 13.27 -6.62
CA GLU A 222 17.12 13.34 -6.42
C GLU A 222 16.44 12.19 -7.15
N SER A 223 15.34 11.73 -6.61
CA SER A 223 14.48 10.72 -7.23
C SER A 223 13.02 11.04 -6.93
N PHE A 224 12.12 10.52 -7.75
CA PHE A 224 10.70 10.55 -7.46
C PHE A 224 10.01 9.31 -8.03
N LYS A 225 8.82 9.02 -7.51
CA LYS A 225 7.97 7.93 -7.98
C LYS A 225 6.53 8.41 -8.05
N ALA A 226 5.94 8.38 -9.25
CA ALA A 226 4.50 8.60 -9.39
C ALA A 226 3.72 7.49 -8.69
N PRO A 227 2.54 7.77 -8.07
CA PRO A 227 1.71 6.74 -7.44
C PRO A 227 1.41 5.61 -8.40
N ASP A 228 1.42 4.38 -7.91
CA ASP A 228 1.07 3.23 -8.74
C ASP A 228 -0.41 3.31 -9.14
N LEU A 229 -0.73 2.90 -10.38
CA LEU A 229 -2.09 2.97 -10.93
C LEU A 229 -3.16 2.34 -10.00
N PRO A 230 -2.93 1.18 -9.36
CA PRO A 230 -3.90 0.60 -8.44
C PRO A 230 -4.19 1.48 -7.21
N TYR A 231 -3.22 2.27 -6.73
CA TYR A 231 -3.47 3.19 -5.62
C TYR A 231 -4.40 4.34 -6.00
N SER A 232 -4.39 4.74 -7.27
CA SER A 232 -5.24 5.82 -7.78
C SER A 232 -6.60 5.32 -8.28
N PHE A 233 -6.62 4.21 -9.01
CA PHE A 233 -7.76 3.83 -9.86
C PHE A 233 -8.46 2.54 -9.44
N VAL A 234 -8.10 1.90 -8.32
CA VAL A 234 -8.84 0.77 -7.80
C VAL A 234 -10.25 1.20 -7.38
N GLY A 235 -11.24 0.42 -7.74
CA GLY A 235 -12.63 0.62 -7.34
C GLY A 235 -12.88 0.34 -5.85
N GLU A 236 -14.10 0.57 -5.40
CA GLU A 236 -14.48 0.29 -4.02
C GLU A 236 -14.49 -1.22 -3.78
N ARG A 237 -13.77 -1.65 -2.73
CA ARG A 237 -13.79 -3.02 -2.22
C ARG A 237 -14.30 -3.01 -0.80
N ARG A 238 -15.27 -3.88 -0.51
CA ARG A 238 -15.75 -4.14 0.85
C ARG A 238 -15.22 -5.47 1.38
N PHE A 239 -14.86 -5.48 2.64
CA PHE A 239 -14.46 -6.67 3.36
C PHE A 239 -14.91 -6.58 4.81
N PHE A 240 -15.11 -7.76 5.43
CA PHE A 240 -15.53 -7.83 6.82
C PHE A 240 -14.34 -8.04 7.72
N THR A 241 -14.31 -7.30 8.82
CA THR A 241 -13.26 -7.43 9.83
C THR A 241 -13.78 -7.10 11.21
N GLN A 242 -13.02 -7.48 12.21
CA GLN A 242 -13.27 -7.10 13.59
C GLN A 242 -12.32 -5.98 13.99
N GLN A 243 -12.87 -4.97 14.65
CA GLN A 243 -12.10 -3.88 15.23
C GLN A 243 -12.57 -3.59 16.66
N THR A 244 -11.68 -2.99 17.44
CA THR A 244 -12.03 -2.52 18.78
C THR A 244 -12.47 -1.08 18.71
N ASP A 245 -13.72 -0.78 19.07
CA ASP A 245 -14.22 0.59 19.13
C ASP A 245 -13.71 1.31 20.39
N TYR A 246 -12.51 1.87 20.27
CA TYR A 246 -11.85 2.54 21.41
C TYR A 246 -12.60 3.76 21.91
N TRP A 247 -13.29 4.51 21.04
CA TRP A 247 -14.09 5.66 21.47
C TRP A 247 -15.28 5.23 22.34
N SER A 248 -15.99 4.19 21.93
CA SER A 248 -17.07 3.64 22.72
C SER A 248 -16.58 3.11 24.07
N CYS A 249 -15.42 2.45 24.12
CA CYS A 249 -14.78 2.06 25.37
C CYS A 249 -14.47 3.24 26.28
N TYR A 250 -13.99 4.34 25.74
CA TYR A 250 -13.73 5.56 26.50
C TYR A 250 -15.01 6.13 27.10
N VAL A 251 -16.07 6.27 26.31
CA VAL A 251 -17.37 6.79 26.74
C VAL A 251 -17.96 5.92 27.86
N ASP A 252 -17.81 4.61 27.77
CA ASP A 252 -18.30 3.66 28.77
C ASP A 252 -17.38 3.51 30.00
N GLY A 253 -16.35 4.36 30.11
CA GLY A 253 -15.42 4.38 31.26
C GLY A 253 -14.43 3.20 31.29
N GLN A 254 -14.26 2.51 30.17
CA GLN A 254 -13.30 1.39 30.01
C GLN A 254 -11.91 1.87 29.53
N PHE A 255 -11.71 3.15 29.42
CA PHE A 255 -10.49 3.82 28.98
C PHE A 255 -9.58 4.10 30.19
N GLY A 256 -8.56 3.29 30.43
CA GLY A 256 -7.69 3.40 31.60
C GLY A 256 -6.64 4.51 31.50
N GLU A 257 -6.10 4.96 32.65
CA GLU A 257 -5.06 6.01 32.76
C GLU A 257 -3.76 5.68 32.01
N ASN A 258 -3.48 4.40 31.76
CA ASN A 258 -2.25 3.93 31.12
C ASN A 258 -2.42 3.60 29.62
N GLY A 259 -3.44 4.10 28.98
CA GLY A 259 -3.73 3.85 27.59
C GLY A 259 -5.12 3.25 27.36
N ILE A 260 -5.44 3.08 26.11
CA ILE A 260 -6.71 2.58 25.63
C ILE A 260 -6.77 1.09 25.91
N ASN A 261 -7.37 0.70 27.00
CA ASN A 261 -7.57 -0.70 27.33
C ASN A 261 -9.06 -1.03 27.40
N CYS A 262 -9.60 -1.48 26.27
CA CYS A 262 -10.90 -2.13 26.24
C CYS A 262 -10.77 -3.55 26.78
N GLY A 263 -10.70 -3.69 28.09
CA GLY A 263 -10.39 -4.96 28.73
C GLY A 263 -11.36 -6.10 28.38
N GLY A 264 -10.84 -7.33 28.29
CA GLY A 264 -11.63 -8.55 28.25
C GLY A 264 -12.47 -8.79 27.00
N GLY A 265 -12.09 -8.19 25.84
CA GLY A 265 -12.86 -8.30 24.60
C GLY A 265 -14.03 -7.29 24.51
N TYR A 266 -14.15 -6.37 25.46
CA TYR A 266 -15.08 -5.27 25.39
C TYR A 266 -14.76 -4.36 24.18
N GLY A 267 -15.78 -3.88 23.49
CA GLY A 267 -15.61 -2.99 22.34
C GLY A 267 -15.27 -3.67 21.03
N ILE A 268 -15.12 -4.99 20.98
CA ILE A 268 -14.90 -5.69 19.70
C ILE A 268 -16.22 -5.75 18.92
N ILE A 269 -16.18 -5.21 17.72
CA ILE A 269 -17.34 -5.17 16.81
C ILE A 269 -16.94 -5.66 15.42
N ASN A 270 -17.92 -6.19 14.69
CA ASN A 270 -17.79 -6.47 13.26
C ASN A 270 -18.11 -5.22 12.46
N ILE A 271 -17.26 -4.89 11.53
CA ILE A 271 -17.40 -3.69 10.69
C ILE A 271 -17.12 -4.01 9.23
N ASP A 272 -17.58 -3.13 8.37
CA ASP A 272 -17.18 -3.09 6.97
C ASP A 272 -15.88 -2.30 6.83
N GLY A 273 -14.84 -2.97 6.33
CA GLY A 273 -13.68 -2.28 5.78
C GLY A 273 -13.96 -1.94 4.31
N ILE A 274 -13.73 -0.69 3.92
CA ILE A 274 -13.95 -0.21 2.56
C ILE A 274 -12.63 0.34 2.03
N THR A 275 -12.00 -0.39 1.11
CA THR A 275 -10.81 0.09 0.40
C THR A 275 -11.22 0.75 -0.91
N THR A 276 -10.63 1.89 -1.23
CA THR A 276 -10.86 2.60 -2.49
C THR A 276 -9.58 3.30 -2.93
N GLY A 277 -9.45 3.53 -4.23
CA GLY A 277 -8.37 4.33 -4.78
C GLY A 277 -8.46 5.80 -4.35
N ASN A 278 -7.34 6.51 -4.49
CA ASN A 278 -7.27 7.94 -4.17
C ASN A 278 -6.68 8.72 -5.34
N LEU A 279 -7.52 9.48 -6.01
CA LEU A 279 -7.14 10.35 -7.14
C LEU A 279 -6.35 11.60 -6.71
N GLY A 280 -6.27 11.87 -5.41
CA GLY A 280 -5.53 13.00 -4.84
C GLY A 280 -4.09 12.69 -4.41
N LEU A 281 -3.58 11.51 -4.75
CA LEU A 281 -2.20 11.13 -4.45
C LEU A 281 -1.21 12.00 -5.23
N LYS A 282 -0.11 12.33 -4.54
CA LYS A 282 1.06 13.01 -5.10
C LYS A 282 2.20 12.00 -5.28
N GLU A 283 3.19 12.40 -6.03
CA GLU A 283 4.43 11.64 -6.17
C GLU A 283 5.19 11.53 -4.84
N GLU A 284 5.89 10.41 -4.67
CA GLU A 284 6.87 10.20 -3.63
C GLU A 284 8.19 10.83 -4.07
N GLU A 285 8.90 11.48 -3.16
CA GLU A 285 10.17 12.16 -3.43
C GLU A 285 11.31 11.52 -2.62
N GLY A 286 12.51 11.55 -3.16
CA GLY A 286 13.67 11.01 -2.48
C GLY A 286 14.96 11.76 -2.78
N ASP A 287 15.77 11.95 -1.72
CA ASP A 287 17.13 12.44 -1.78
C ASP A 287 18.10 11.38 -1.29
N SER A 288 19.17 11.17 -2.03
CA SER A 288 20.23 10.23 -1.67
C SER A 288 21.59 10.90 -1.69
N TYR A 289 22.34 10.72 -0.62
CA TYR A 289 23.72 11.19 -0.46
C TYR A 289 24.59 10.01 -0.11
N ALA A 290 25.74 9.87 -0.76
CA ALA A 290 26.73 8.89 -0.37
C ALA A 290 28.15 9.47 -0.47
N VAL A 291 29.03 9.01 0.43
CA VAL A 291 30.46 9.27 0.39
C VAL A 291 31.20 7.99 0.75
N GLY A 292 32.22 7.67 -0.03
CA GLY A 292 32.95 6.43 0.17
C GLY A 292 34.43 6.51 -0.19
N VAL A 293 35.16 5.53 0.31
CA VAL A 293 36.57 5.33 0.03
C VAL A 293 36.80 3.89 -0.39
N VAL A 294 37.47 3.70 -1.51
CA VAL A 294 38.03 2.41 -1.94
C VAL A 294 39.54 2.48 -1.80
N TRP A 295 40.12 1.57 -1.04
CA TRP A 295 41.54 1.52 -0.77
C TRP A 295 42.13 0.15 -1.08
N GLU A 296 43.20 0.14 -1.83
CA GLU A 296 43.98 -1.05 -2.16
C GLU A 296 45.31 -1.02 -1.37
N PRO A 297 45.34 -1.46 -0.08
CA PRO A 297 46.55 -1.38 0.77
C PRO A 297 47.68 -2.24 0.27
N MET A 298 47.40 -3.30 -0.43
CA MET A 298 48.36 -4.22 -1.04
C MET A 298 47.75 -4.92 -2.26
N ASP A 299 48.60 -5.57 -3.03
CA ASP A 299 48.13 -6.34 -4.20
C ASP A 299 47.01 -7.31 -3.83
N ARG A 300 45.91 -7.29 -4.63
CA ARG A 300 44.75 -8.16 -4.50
C ARG A 300 43.96 -7.99 -3.19
N MET A 301 44.16 -6.92 -2.47
CA MET A 301 43.32 -6.55 -1.33
C MET A 301 42.60 -5.25 -1.63
N VAL A 302 41.27 -5.27 -1.48
CA VAL A 302 40.39 -4.10 -1.63
C VAL A 302 39.58 -3.92 -0.34
N VAL A 303 39.62 -2.71 0.18
CA VAL A 303 38.81 -2.28 1.32
C VAL A 303 37.90 -1.17 0.84
N THR A 304 36.60 -1.31 1.07
CA THR A 304 35.61 -0.26 0.73
C THR A 304 34.83 0.13 1.96
N VAL A 305 34.68 1.42 2.17
CA VAL A 305 33.79 2.00 3.20
C VAL A 305 32.94 3.06 2.57
N ASP A 306 31.62 2.91 2.62
CA ASP A 306 30.65 3.86 2.12
C ASP A 306 29.69 4.26 3.25
N ALA A 307 29.53 5.54 3.47
CA ALA A 307 28.47 6.10 4.30
C ALA A 307 27.38 6.67 3.39
N PHE A 308 26.13 6.40 3.73
CA PHE A 308 24.99 6.86 2.94
C PHE A 308 23.88 7.42 3.81
N HIS A 309 23.16 8.37 3.26
CA HIS A 309 21.98 8.98 3.84
C HIS A 309 20.90 9.07 2.77
N ILE A 310 19.76 8.43 3.00
CA ILE A 310 18.61 8.38 2.10
C ILE A 310 17.43 8.96 2.83
N GLN A 311 16.75 9.91 2.20
CA GLN A 311 15.50 10.50 2.68
C GLN A 311 14.42 10.24 1.66
N LEU A 312 13.28 9.70 2.11
CA LEU A 312 12.08 9.50 1.31
C LEU A 312 10.94 10.29 1.95
N GLY A 313 10.26 11.07 1.15
CA GLY A 313 9.11 11.88 1.55
C GLY A 313 7.87 11.54 0.76
N ASP A 314 6.72 11.94 1.27
CA ASP A 314 5.41 11.77 0.64
C ASP A 314 5.09 10.32 0.23
N ILE A 315 5.67 9.34 0.97
CA ILE A 315 5.47 7.92 0.68
C ILE A 315 3.98 7.60 0.74
N VAL A 316 3.49 6.95 -0.31
CA VAL A 316 2.11 6.47 -0.36
C VAL A 316 1.96 5.25 0.53
N ALA A 317 1.12 5.36 1.53
CA ALA A 317 0.84 4.29 2.47
C ALA A 317 -0.64 4.23 2.82
N THR A 318 -1.11 3.04 3.16
CA THR A 318 -2.44 2.82 3.68
C THR A 318 -2.34 2.66 5.20
N LYS A 319 -3.09 3.47 5.95
CA LYS A 319 -3.12 3.36 7.40
C LYS A 319 -3.96 2.16 7.81
N SER A 320 -3.47 1.33 8.72
CA SER A 320 -4.24 0.19 9.20
C SER A 320 -5.53 0.62 9.90
N LEU A 321 -6.59 -0.15 9.73
CA LEU A 321 -7.89 0.13 10.36
C LEU A 321 -7.77 0.27 11.89
N SER A 322 -7.00 -0.60 12.53
CA SER A 322 -6.78 -0.56 13.98
C SER A 322 -6.14 0.74 14.44
N GLN A 323 -5.17 1.27 13.66
CA GLN A 323 -4.56 2.55 13.96
C GLN A 323 -5.54 3.71 13.74
N MET A 324 -6.36 3.65 12.69
CA MET A 324 -7.36 4.68 12.41
C MET A 324 -8.40 4.79 13.53
N VAL A 325 -8.88 3.64 14.05
CA VAL A 325 -9.84 3.60 15.15
C VAL A 325 -9.24 4.14 16.45
N LEU A 326 -7.95 3.84 16.68
CA LEU A 326 -7.21 4.37 17.82
C LEU A 326 -7.05 5.90 17.72
N ASP A 327 -6.62 6.38 16.57
CA ASP A 327 -6.41 7.80 16.31
C ASP A 327 -7.72 8.59 16.44
N GLU A 328 -8.83 8.05 15.92
CA GLU A 328 -10.16 8.65 16.08
C GLU A 328 -10.52 8.79 17.57
N ALA A 329 -10.32 7.72 18.34
CA ALA A 329 -10.62 7.74 19.76
C ALA A 329 -9.79 8.78 20.51
N VAL A 330 -8.49 8.90 20.21
CA VAL A 330 -7.60 9.93 20.76
C VAL A 330 -8.09 11.33 20.39
N CYS A 331 -8.43 11.55 19.11
CA CYS A 331 -8.96 12.83 18.65
C CYS A 331 -10.25 13.23 19.39
N ARG A 332 -11.21 12.31 19.48
CA ARG A 332 -12.50 12.55 20.15
C ARG A 332 -12.34 12.75 21.66
N ALA A 333 -11.51 11.95 22.30
CA ALA A 333 -11.25 12.07 23.73
C ALA A 333 -10.63 13.43 24.09
N ARG A 334 -9.69 13.94 23.28
CA ARG A 334 -9.11 15.27 23.45
C ARG A 334 -10.13 16.39 23.22
N GLU A 335 -10.96 16.27 22.21
CA GLU A 335 -12.08 17.20 21.99
C GLU A 335 -13.04 17.22 23.18
N ALA A 336 -13.21 16.09 23.88
CA ALA A 336 -13.97 15.96 25.11
C ALA A 336 -13.21 16.46 26.36
N GLY A 337 -11.97 16.95 26.21
CA GLY A 337 -11.17 17.52 27.30
C GLY A 337 -10.25 16.52 28.03
N ALA A 338 -10.06 15.31 27.49
CA ALA A 338 -9.13 14.34 28.07
C ALA A 338 -7.68 14.79 27.93
N VAL A 339 -6.88 14.56 28.96
CA VAL A 339 -5.42 14.71 28.93
C VAL A 339 -4.81 13.32 28.61
N LEU A 340 -4.19 13.20 27.47
CA LEU A 340 -3.65 11.94 26.94
C LEU A 340 -2.15 12.12 26.63
N ASP A 341 -1.32 12.27 27.68
CA ASP A 341 0.11 12.59 27.54
C ASP A 341 0.93 11.51 26.84
N SER A 342 0.45 10.27 26.81
CA SER A 342 1.12 9.13 26.17
C SER A 342 0.83 9.00 24.67
N PHE A 343 -0.06 9.81 24.12
CA PHE A 343 -0.48 9.74 22.72
C PHE A 343 0.03 10.93 21.91
N VAL A 344 0.22 10.68 20.61
CA VAL A 344 0.62 11.72 19.66
C VAL A 344 -0.39 12.86 19.64
N ASP A 345 0.09 14.09 19.62
CA ASP A 345 -0.74 15.27 19.49
C ASP A 345 -1.08 15.51 18.01
N TYR A 346 -2.22 15.03 17.59
CA TYR A 346 -2.67 15.13 16.21
C TYR A 346 -3.20 16.53 15.88
N PRO A 347 -2.85 17.11 14.72
CA PRO A 347 -3.44 18.36 14.26
C PRO A 347 -4.94 18.20 13.97
N ALA A 348 -5.70 19.29 14.14
CA ALA A 348 -7.15 19.28 13.95
C ALA A 348 -7.59 18.83 12.54
N SER A 349 -6.79 19.13 11.50
CA SER A 349 -7.04 18.67 10.13
C SER A 349 -6.99 17.15 10.02
N TYR A 350 -5.99 16.54 10.63
CA TYR A 350 -5.86 15.09 10.67
C TYR A 350 -7.02 14.42 11.43
N CYS A 351 -7.38 14.95 12.60
CA CYS A 351 -8.53 14.47 13.37
C CYS A 351 -9.84 14.54 12.59
N THR A 352 -10.02 15.60 11.79
CA THR A 352 -11.17 15.72 10.90
C THR A 352 -11.17 14.64 9.82
N GLN A 353 -10.03 14.41 9.19
CA GLN A 353 -9.88 13.38 8.14
C GLN A 353 -10.18 11.98 8.70
N VAL A 354 -9.58 11.61 9.83
CA VAL A 354 -9.79 10.28 10.43
C VAL A 354 -11.26 10.08 10.82
N LYS A 355 -11.90 11.09 11.42
CA LYS A 355 -13.33 11.01 11.76
C LYS A 355 -14.24 10.89 10.54
N ASN A 356 -13.89 11.51 9.42
CA ASN A 356 -14.66 11.40 8.18
C ASN A 356 -14.54 10.00 7.52
N ASN A 357 -13.43 9.30 7.75
CA ASN A 357 -13.21 7.96 7.21
C ASN A 357 -13.88 6.86 8.06
N ILE A 358 -14.40 7.19 9.24
CA ILE A 358 -15.05 6.23 10.15
C ILE A 358 -16.53 6.53 10.25
N ILE A 359 -17.33 5.61 9.74
CA ILE A 359 -18.80 5.72 9.76
C ILE A 359 -19.33 5.11 11.06
N ARG A 360 -20.10 5.90 11.80
CA ARG A 360 -20.74 5.51 13.03
C ARG A 360 -22.27 5.51 12.89
N GLY A 361 -22.97 4.86 13.78
CA GLY A 361 -24.42 4.77 13.78
C GLY A 361 -24.94 3.44 14.32
N GLY A 362 -24.03 2.49 14.62
CA GLY A 362 -24.39 1.25 15.29
C GLY A 362 -24.96 1.46 16.70
N LYS A 363 -25.68 0.47 17.20
CA LYS A 363 -26.39 0.57 18.51
C LYS A 363 -25.73 -0.31 19.60
N ASP A 364 -24.51 -0.80 19.38
CA ASP A 364 -23.88 -1.77 20.26
C ASP A 364 -23.35 -1.16 21.57
N PHE A 365 -23.10 0.18 21.60
CA PHE A 365 -22.50 0.89 22.74
C PHE A 365 -23.17 2.23 23.03
N SER A 366 -22.80 2.84 24.16
CA SER A 366 -23.41 4.08 24.67
C SER A 366 -22.84 5.35 24.04
N ALA A 367 -21.88 5.26 23.12
CA ALA A 367 -21.30 6.42 22.45
C ALA A 367 -22.39 7.24 21.73
N PRO A 368 -22.43 8.58 21.88
CA PRO A 368 -23.49 9.42 21.31
C PRO A 368 -23.60 9.30 19.78
N GLU A 369 -22.48 9.05 19.10
CA GLU A 369 -22.40 8.88 17.67
C GLU A 369 -22.73 7.44 17.21
N GLY A 370 -22.93 6.55 18.16
CA GLY A 370 -23.08 5.12 17.94
C GLY A 370 -21.76 4.39 17.74
N SER A 371 -21.82 3.06 17.69
CA SER A 371 -20.66 2.21 17.36
C SER A 371 -20.26 2.37 15.89
N ILE A 372 -19.01 1.96 15.58
CA ILE A 372 -18.51 1.98 14.22
C ILE A 372 -19.28 0.95 13.38
N THR A 373 -19.66 1.32 12.16
CA THR A 373 -20.29 0.42 11.19
C THR A 373 -19.39 0.17 9.98
N ALA A 374 -18.64 1.17 9.53
CA ALA A 374 -17.71 1.03 8.42
C ALA A 374 -16.48 1.92 8.59
N ILE A 375 -15.38 1.55 7.93
CA ILE A 375 -14.15 2.35 7.87
C ILE A 375 -13.63 2.38 6.43
N TYR A 376 -13.41 3.59 5.91
CA TYR A 376 -12.76 3.81 4.61
C TYR A 376 -11.25 3.79 4.77
N GLU A 377 -10.61 2.85 4.11
CA GLU A 377 -9.17 2.68 4.03
C GLU A 377 -8.68 3.13 2.66
N THR A 378 -8.12 4.34 2.59
CA THR A 378 -7.62 4.92 1.34
C THR A 378 -6.11 5.14 1.42
N PRO A 379 -5.35 4.90 0.35
CA PRO A 379 -3.94 5.27 0.30
C PRO A 379 -3.79 6.79 0.35
N VAL A 380 -2.78 7.27 1.06
CA VAL A 380 -2.49 8.70 1.24
C VAL A 380 -0.97 8.92 1.32
N ASN A 381 -0.50 10.11 0.99
CA ASN A 381 0.90 10.50 1.18
C ASN A 381 1.11 10.92 2.65
N ILE A 382 1.51 10.00 3.50
CA ILE A 382 1.62 10.22 4.95
C ILE A 382 2.94 9.79 5.56
N ALA A 383 3.78 9.08 4.82
CA ALA A 383 4.98 8.50 5.37
C ALA A 383 6.23 9.24 4.87
N GLY A 384 7.19 9.38 5.76
CA GLY A 384 8.56 9.74 5.45
C GLY A 384 9.50 8.72 6.06
N GLN A 385 10.59 8.44 5.39
CA GLN A 385 11.61 7.50 5.85
C GLN A 385 12.98 8.10 5.69
N GLU A 386 13.82 7.96 6.72
CA GLU A 386 15.20 8.43 6.70
C GLU A 386 16.11 7.28 7.10
N PHE A 387 17.09 6.99 6.26
CA PHE A 387 18.10 5.98 6.47
C PHE A 387 19.49 6.61 6.55
N LEU A 388 20.23 6.32 7.59
CA LEU A 388 21.66 6.63 7.71
C LEU A 388 22.40 5.34 8.01
N GLY A 389 23.40 5.02 7.20
CA GLY A 389 24.18 3.78 7.37
C GLY A 389 25.60 3.86 6.86
N ILE A 390 26.38 2.83 7.21
CA ILE A 390 27.73 2.60 6.73
C ILE A 390 27.85 1.16 6.25
N ASP A 391 28.31 1.00 5.01
CA ASP A 391 28.67 -0.27 4.43
C ASP A 391 30.19 -0.41 4.40
N THR A 392 30.69 -1.58 4.78
CA THR A 392 32.11 -1.89 4.75
C THR A 392 32.31 -3.23 4.05
N SER A 393 33.25 -3.28 3.12
CA SER A 393 33.67 -4.53 2.51
C SER A 393 35.17 -4.67 2.49
N VAL A 394 35.63 -5.90 2.65
CA VAL A 394 37.04 -6.28 2.52
C VAL A 394 37.10 -7.51 1.64
N ALA A 395 37.85 -7.45 0.56
CA ALA A 395 38.13 -8.57 -0.29
C ALA A 395 39.66 -8.78 -0.39
N TYR A 396 40.10 -10.01 -0.24
CA TYR A 396 41.51 -10.37 -0.38
C TYR A 396 41.63 -11.69 -1.14
N ALA A 397 42.50 -11.72 -2.14
CA ALA A 397 42.81 -12.91 -2.89
C ALA A 397 44.32 -13.21 -2.84
N TRP A 398 44.67 -14.48 -2.70
CA TRP A 398 46.07 -14.91 -2.72
C TRP A 398 46.20 -16.21 -3.52
N VAL A 399 47.39 -16.37 -4.10
CA VAL A 399 47.75 -17.55 -4.90
C VAL A 399 48.83 -18.32 -4.16
N THR A 400 48.72 -19.62 -4.12
CA THR A 400 49.72 -20.49 -3.56
C THR A 400 50.23 -21.50 -4.62
N ASP A 401 51.54 -21.72 -4.65
CA ASP A 401 52.16 -22.59 -5.66
C ASP A 401 51.70 -24.05 -5.59
N LYS A 402 51.18 -24.50 -4.46
CA LYS A 402 50.86 -25.92 -4.23
C LYS A 402 49.39 -26.20 -3.91
N ALA A 403 48.63 -25.21 -3.40
CA ALA A 403 47.29 -25.42 -2.91
C ALA A 403 46.22 -24.72 -3.75
N GLY A 404 46.63 -23.96 -4.80
CA GLY A 404 45.74 -23.22 -5.66
C GLY A 404 45.45 -21.79 -5.19
N ASP A 405 44.41 -21.19 -5.75
CA ASP A 405 44.00 -19.81 -5.52
C ASP A 405 42.92 -19.76 -4.45
N PHE A 406 43.04 -18.80 -3.56
CA PHE A 406 42.10 -18.55 -2.47
C PHE A 406 41.57 -17.14 -2.54
N SER A 407 40.34 -16.94 -2.13
CA SER A 407 39.77 -15.61 -1.91
C SER A 407 38.89 -15.60 -0.66
N VAL A 408 38.90 -14.49 0.03
CA VAL A 408 37.99 -14.21 1.14
C VAL A 408 37.32 -12.86 0.90
N SER A 409 36.04 -12.75 1.14
CA SER A 409 35.32 -11.50 1.15
C SER A 409 34.49 -11.39 2.43
N LEU A 410 34.52 -10.24 3.04
CA LEU A 410 33.73 -9.87 4.20
C LEU A 410 32.91 -8.64 3.84
N PHE A 411 31.60 -8.67 4.12
CA PHE A 411 30.72 -7.52 3.99
C PHE A 411 30.02 -7.27 5.32
N SER A 412 29.90 -6.00 5.71
CA SER A 412 29.17 -5.57 6.88
C SER A 412 28.37 -4.32 6.52
N SER A 413 27.08 -4.32 6.83
CA SER A 413 26.22 -3.16 6.77
C SER A 413 25.80 -2.78 8.18
N HIS A 414 26.00 -1.53 8.54
CA HIS A 414 25.65 -1.00 9.85
C HIS A 414 24.70 0.18 9.69
N GLN A 415 23.46 -0.04 10.11
CA GLN A 415 22.44 1.01 10.17
C GLN A 415 22.66 1.85 11.42
N ILE A 416 22.94 3.15 11.23
CA ILE A 416 23.17 4.10 12.31
C ILE A 416 21.85 4.68 12.82
N ASP A 417 20.98 5.07 11.88
CA ASP A 417 19.68 5.66 12.20
C ASP A 417 18.64 5.20 11.17
N LEU A 418 17.43 4.96 11.67
CA LEU A 418 16.24 4.70 10.85
C LEU A 418 15.10 5.46 11.50
N LYS A 419 14.58 6.45 10.79
CA LYS A 419 13.37 7.15 11.18
C LYS A 419 12.27 6.78 10.22
N LEU A 420 11.13 6.43 10.77
CA LEU A 420 9.89 6.24 10.04
C LEU A 420 8.87 7.20 10.63
N SER A 421 8.43 8.16 9.85
CA SER A 421 7.34 9.06 10.21
C SER A 421 6.11 8.68 9.41
N LEU A 422 5.04 8.31 10.08
CA LEU A 422 3.75 8.01 9.47
C LEU A 422 2.85 9.24 9.35
N ILE A 423 3.35 10.41 9.75
CA ILE A 423 2.63 11.68 9.68
C ILE A 423 3.67 12.76 9.41
N HIS A 424 3.55 13.52 8.34
CA HIS A 424 4.30 14.76 8.14
C HIS A 424 3.83 15.84 9.13
N ILE A 425 4.05 15.58 10.41
CA ILE A 425 4.06 16.60 11.43
C ILE A 425 5.53 16.92 11.60
N SER A 426 5.94 18.14 11.24
CA SER A 426 7.24 18.66 11.60
C SER A 426 7.39 18.54 13.13
N GLU A 427 8.08 17.50 13.60
CA GLU A 427 8.47 17.46 15.00
C GLU A 427 9.37 18.66 15.25
N PRO A 428 9.05 19.50 16.27
CA PRO A 428 10.01 20.47 16.71
C PRO A 428 11.20 19.67 17.25
N THR A 429 12.35 19.84 16.62
CA THR A 429 13.62 19.28 17.04
C THR A 429 13.81 19.49 18.54
N ARG A 430 13.57 18.46 19.34
CA ARG A 430 14.03 18.46 20.74
C ARG A 430 15.54 18.28 20.70
N HIS A 431 16.26 19.39 20.75
CA HIS A 431 17.64 19.39 21.19
C HIS A 431 17.67 18.77 22.60
N ARG A 432 18.13 17.53 22.70
CA ARG A 432 18.66 17.02 23.97
C ARG A 432 20.02 17.69 24.17
N GLY A 433 20.09 18.62 25.10
CA GLY A 433 21.33 19.13 25.69
C GLY A 433 21.94 18.10 26.66
#